data_cbabead906db756a5adbe52df4b7effa
#
_entry.id   cbabead906db756a5adbe52df4b7effa
#
_cell.length_a   1.000
_cell.length_b   1.000
_cell.length_c   1.000
_cell.angle_alpha   90.00
_cell.angle_beta   90.00
_cell.angle_gamma   90.00
#
_symmetry.space_group_name_H-M   'P 1'
#
loop_
_entity.id
_entity.type
_entity.pdbx_description
1 polymer ?
#
loop_
_entity_poly.entity_id
_entity_poly.type
_entity_poly.pdbx_seq_one_letter_code
_entity_poly.pdbx_strand_id
1 'polypeptide(L)'
;MKLSFVIILFALTNFSFVEKPVQLFNTSLTVTVRDEVGNTVVGASIKLFETEENYTKETNAVAEGVADAKGVFRFKKLKAAPYFVLVKKDDKDNSGGGEKIGKLEEGKFNKVTIVIQ
;
A
#
# COMPACT_ATOMS: atom_id res chain seq x y z
N MET A 1 -25.10 -46.21 23.46
CA MET A 1 -24.88 -45.64 23.38
C MET A 1 -24.42 -45.09 22.88
N LYS A 2 -24.46 -45.12 22.73
CA LYS A 2 -23.97 -44.49 22.35
C LYS A 2 -23.77 -43.71 21.72
N LEU A 3 -23.83 -43.45 21.54
CA LEU A 3 -23.54 -42.55 20.96
C LEU A 3 -23.25 -41.73 20.69
N SER A 4 -23.26 -41.54 20.74
CA SER A 4 -22.91 -40.61 20.62
C SER A 4 -22.28 -40.08 20.23
N PHE A 5 -21.94 -40.03 20.10
CA PHE A 5 -21.22 -39.31 19.83
C PHE A 5 -20.95 -38.81 18.91
N VAL A 6 -21.10 -39.20 18.72
CA VAL A 6 -20.82 -38.62 17.96
C VAL A 6 -20.94 -37.71 17.40
N ILE A 7 -21.05 -37.61 17.47
CA ILE A 7 -21.15 -36.58 17.10
C ILE A 7 -20.61 -35.74 16.87
N ILE A 8 -20.31 -35.87 16.94
CA ILE A 8 -19.77 -34.96 16.83
C ILE A 8 -19.20 -34.47 16.09
N LEU A 9 -19.17 -34.78 15.95
CA LEU A 9 -18.55 -34.17 15.36
C LEU A 9 -18.57 -33.50 14.66
N PHE A 10 -18.75 -33.53 14.49
CA PHE A 10 -18.67 -32.66 13.95
C PHE A 10 -18.64 -31.78 13.77
N ALA A 11 -18.67 -31.91 13.76
CA ALA A 11 -18.44 -30.97 13.74
C ALA A 11 -17.87 -30.38 13.43
N LEU A 12 -17.65 -30.69 13.39
CA LEU A 12 -16.98 -30.05 13.13
C LEU A 12 -16.69 -29.50 12.43
N THR A 13 -16.94 -29.85 12.28
CA THR A 13 -16.56 -29.19 11.69
C THR A 13 -16.59 -28.42 11.21
N ASN A 14 -16.68 -28.50 11.18
CA ASN A 14 -16.61 -27.55 10.82
C ASN A 14 -16.30 -26.87 10.67
N PHE A 15 -15.94 -26.81 10.36
CA PHE A 15 -15.38 -25.98 10.20
C PHE A 15 -15.07 -25.38 9.68
N SER A 16 -15.15 -25.54 9.57
CA SER A 16 -14.64 -24.89 9.11
C SER A 16 -14.44 -24.30 8.68
N PHE A 17 -14.34 -24.21 8.47
CA PHE A 17 -13.95 -23.46 8.06
C PHE A 17 -13.69 -22.77 7.55
N VAL A 18 -13.57 -22.88 7.52
CA VAL A 18 -13.26 -22.15 7.01
C VAL A 18 -12.99 -21.40 6.53
N GLU A 19 -12.54 -21.30 6.32
CA GLU A 19 -12.21 -20.56 5.95
C GLU A 19 -12.23 -19.67 5.18
N LYS A 20 -12.03 -18.94 5.17
CA LYS A 20 -12.00 -18.15 4.46
C LYS A 20 -11.22 -17.68 3.80
N PRO A 21 -11.31 -17.48 3.20
CA PRO A 21 -10.42 -17.34 2.43
C PRO A 21 -9.86 -16.12 2.51
N VAL A 22 -8.90 -16.12 2.50
CA VAL A 22 -8.28 -15.17 2.70
C VAL A 22 -8.00 -14.43 1.60
N GLN A 23 -8.17 -13.40 1.61
CA GLN A 23 -7.97 -12.60 0.73
C GLN A 23 -6.71 -12.23 0.57
N LEU A 24 -6.13 -12.54 -0.30
CA LEU A 24 -4.95 -12.24 -0.51
C LEU A 24 -4.86 -11.11 -1.27
N PHE A 25 -4.40 -10.12 -0.73
CA PHE A 25 -4.32 -9.01 -1.38
C PHE A 25 -3.00 -8.90 -1.98
N ASN A 26 -2.86 -9.09 -3.23
CA ASN A 26 -1.62 -8.89 -3.93
C ASN A 26 -1.59 -7.54 -4.62
N THR A 27 -2.37 -6.62 -4.14
CA THR A 27 -2.37 -5.26 -4.67
C THR A 27 -1.10 -4.54 -4.21
N SER A 28 -0.30 -4.08 -5.13
CA SER A 28 0.93 -3.38 -4.80
C SER A 28 1.02 -2.06 -5.54
N LEU A 29 1.85 -1.17 -5.04
CA LEU A 29 2.12 0.11 -5.69
C LEU A 29 3.61 0.33 -5.70
N THR A 30 4.19 0.46 -6.89
CA THR A 30 5.59 0.77 -7.05
C THR A 30 5.70 2.26 -7.36
N VAL A 31 6.42 2.97 -6.52
CA VAL A 31 6.62 4.41 -6.68
C VAL A 31 8.04 4.64 -7.15
N THR A 32 8.20 5.36 -8.26
CA THR A 32 9.50 5.78 -8.75
C THR A 32 9.59 7.28 -8.51
N VAL A 33 10.66 7.72 -7.87
CA VAL A 33 10.87 9.13 -7.56
C VAL A 33 11.89 9.71 -8.52
N ARG A 34 11.55 10.82 -9.15
CA ARG A 34 12.46 11.51 -10.07
C ARG A 34 12.50 12.99 -9.70
N ASP A 35 13.57 13.66 -10.07
CA ASP A 35 13.65 15.09 -9.92
C ASP A 35 13.12 15.76 -11.20
N GLU A 36 13.15 17.07 -11.23
CA GLU A 36 12.53 17.81 -12.34
C GLU A 36 13.30 17.69 -13.64
N VAL A 37 14.52 17.20 -13.64
CA VAL A 37 15.24 16.94 -14.88
C VAL A 37 15.16 15.48 -15.28
N GLY A 38 14.42 14.67 -14.54
CA GLY A 38 14.17 13.28 -14.90
C GLY A 38 15.10 12.27 -14.29
N ASN A 39 16.03 12.67 -13.43
CA ASN A 39 16.93 11.74 -12.76
C ASN A 39 16.20 11.05 -11.62
N THR A 40 16.51 9.78 -11.38
CA THR A 40 15.93 9.09 -10.24
C THR A 40 16.58 9.58 -8.95
N VAL A 41 15.81 9.56 -7.86
CA VAL A 41 16.24 10.09 -6.57
C VAL A 41 16.33 8.97 -5.56
N VAL A 42 17.55 8.69 -5.08
CA VAL A 42 17.74 7.67 -4.07
C VAL A 42 17.49 8.25 -2.69
N GLY A 43 16.90 7.49 -1.81
CA GLY A 43 16.75 7.89 -0.42
C GLY A 43 15.59 8.80 -0.11
N ALA A 44 14.69 9.02 -1.06
CA ALA A 44 13.52 9.85 -0.80
C ALA A 44 12.56 9.11 0.12
N SER A 45 11.98 9.81 1.07
CA SER A 45 10.97 9.21 1.94
C SER A 45 9.62 9.25 1.23
N ILE A 46 8.84 8.20 1.35
CA ILE A 46 7.56 8.08 0.67
C ILE A 46 6.53 7.64 1.69
N LYS A 47 5.45 8.40 1.83
CA LYS A 47 4.38 8.07 2.76
C LYS A 47 3.05 8.10 2.04
N LEU A 48 2.18 7.16 2.36
CA LEU A 48 0.85 7.10 1.80
C LEU A 48 -0.18 7.43 2.87
N PHE A 49 -1.18 8.20 2.49
CA PHE A 49 -2.26 8.60 3.39
C PHE A 49 -3.59 8.30 2.71
N GLU A 50 -4.61 8.02 3.51
CA GLU A 50 -5.93 7.73 2.95
C GLU A 50 -6.81 8.96 2.83
N THR A 51 -6.50 10.04 3.51
CA THR A 51 -7.28 11.26 3.45
C THR A 51 -6.40 12.47 3.20
N GLU A 52 -6.98 13.50 2.63
CA GLU A 52 -6.25 14.74 2.38
C GLU A 52 -5.86 15.38 3.70
N GLU A 53 -6.70 15.27 4.70
CA GLU A 53 -6.39 15.84 6.00
C GLU A 53 -5.13 15.23 6.59
N ASN A 54 -5.02 13.90 6.56
CA ASN A 54 -3.83 13.23 7.09
C ASN A 54 -2.60 13.55 6.27
N TYR A 55 -2.76 13.69 4.97
CA TYR A 55 -1.66 14.07 4.10
C TYR A 55 -1.19 15.50 4.46
N THR A 56 -2.10 16.43 4.62
CA THR A 56 -1.76 17.83 4.92
C THR A 56 -1.07 17.94 6.28
N LYS A 57 -1.54 17.17 7.26
CA LYS A 57 -0.96 17.21 8.59
C LYS A 57 0.22 16.26 8.75
N GLU A 58 0.48 15.43 7.75
CA GLU A 58 1.54 14.43 7.77
C GLU A 58 1.38 13.49 8.96
N THR A 59 0.15 13.08 9.24
CA THR A 59 -0.15 12.19 10.36
C THR A 59 -0.88 10.96 9.87
N ASN A 60 -0.73 9.87 10.60
CA ASN A 60 -1.46 8.63 10.32
C ASN A 60 -1.20 8.08 8.92
N ALA A 61 0.06 8.09 8.48
CA ALA A 61 0.41 7.44 7.24
C ALA A 61 0.08 5.95 7.33
N VAL A 62 -0.54 5.41 6.30
CA VAL A 62 -0.90 3.99 6.29
C VAL A 62 0.23 3.11 5.78
N ALA A 63 1.22 3.69 5.13
CA ALA A 63 2.38 2.96 4.66
C ALA A 63 3.53 3.94 4.44
N GLU A 64 4.74 3.49 4.66
CA GLU A 64 5.93 4.32 4.51
C GLU A 64 7.06 3.51 3.90
N GLY A 65 7.93 4.17 3.18
CA GLY A 65 9.11 3.53 2.61
C GLY A 65 10.15 4.55 2.20
N VAL A 66 11.28 4.05 1.73
CA VAL A 66 12.39 4.89 1.28
C VAL A 66 12.84 4.39 -0.09
N ALA A 67 12.99 5.28 -1.04
CA ALA A 67 13.39 4.92 -2.39
C ALA A 67 14.79 4.33 -2.38
N ASP A 68 14.98 3.27 -3.14
CA ASP A 68 16.25 2.55 -3.20
C ASP A 68 17.24 3.24 -4.16
N ALA A 69 18.32 2.55 -4.49
CA ALA A 69 19.37 3.11 -5.36
C ALA A 69 18.85 3.46 -6.76
N LYS A 70 17.72 2.90 -7.16
CA LYS A 70 17.13 3.20 -8.45
C LYS A 70 15.98 4.19 -8.33
N GLY A 71 15.76 4.75 -7.15
CA GLY A 71 14.69 5.70 -6.91
C GLY A 71 13.33 5.04 -6.76
N VAL A 72 13.28 3.77 -6.38
CA VAL A 72 12.05 3.00 -6.39
C VAL A 72 11.73 2.41 -5.03
N PHE A 73 10.47 2.41 -4.65
CA PHE A 73 10.00 1.65 -3.49
C PHE A 73 8.68 1.00 -3.85
N ARG A 74 8.51 -0.25 -3.43
CA ARG A 74 7.29 -0.97 -3.72
C ARG A 74 6.55 -1.28 -2.44
N PHE A 75 5.34 -0.77 -2.34
CA PHE A 75 4.44 -1.09 -1.24
C PHE A 75 3.66 -2.35 -1.60
N LYS A 76 3.59 -3.30 -0.70
CA LYS A 76 2.89 -4.56 -0.94
C LYS A 76 1.67 -4.66 -0.05
N LYS A 77 0.72 -5.48 -0.49
CA LYS A 77 -0.46 -5.78 0.33
C LYS A 77 -1.26 -4.55 0.70
N LEU A 78 -1.42 -3.66 -0.24
CA LEU A 78 -2.22 -2.46 -0.01
C LEU A 78 -3.69 -2.75 -0.28
N LYS A 79 -4.54 -1.97 0.37
CA LYS A 79 -5.94 -1.99 0.07
C LYS A 79 -6.12 -1.28 -1.27
N ALA A 80 -7.01 -1.77 -2.12
CA ALA A 80 -7.28 -1.17 -3.41
C ALA A 80 -8.14 0.07 -3.20
N ALA A 81 -7.48 1.19 -3.02
CA ALA A 81 -8.13 2.46 -2.68
C ALA A 81 -7.32 3.59 -3.29
N PRO A 82 -7.86 4.80 -3.32
CA PRO A 82 -7.06 5.96 -3.71
C PRO A 82 -6.20 6.37 -2.51
N TYR A 83 -5.06 6.99 -2.78
CA TYR A 83 -4.15 7.43 -1.73
C TYR A 83 -3.63 8.83 -2.04
N PHE A 84 -3.20 9.52 -0.99
CA PHE A 84 -2.40 10.73 -1.14
C PHE A 84 -0.97 10.32 -0.85
N VAL A 85 -0.02 10.81 -1.61
CA VAL A 85 1.37 10.42 -1.47
C VAL A 85 2.23 11.65 -1.18
N LEU A 86 3.08 11.52 -0.18
CA LEU A 86 4.03 12.57 0.15
C LEU A 86 5.43 12.02 -0.05
N VAL A 87 6.20 12.66 -0.90
CA VAL A 87 7.57 12.26 -1.18
C VAL A 87 8.48 13.42 -0.84
N LYS A 88 9.50 13.17 -0.04
CA LYS A 88 10.45 14.21 0.35
C LYS A 88 11.87 13.73 0.25
N LYS A 89 12.74 14.62 -0.19
CA LYS A 89 14.18 14.38 -0.16
C LYS A 89 14.84 15.72 0.07
N ASP A 90 15.47 15.89 1.23
CA ASP A 90 16.08 17.15 1.64
C ASP A 90 15.03 18.27 1.61
N ASP A 91 15.21 19.31 0.84
CA ASP A 91 14.26 20.40 0.78
C ASP A 91 13.31 20.29 -0.42
N LYS A 92 13.28 19.13 -1.08
CA LYS A 92 12.41 18.92 -2.23
C LYS A 92 11.25 18.03 -1.85
N ASP A 93 10.11 18.25 -2.49
CA ASP A 93 8.95 17.40 -2.29
C ASP A 93 8.06 17.42 -3.53
N ASN A 94 6.95 16.70 -3.46
CA ASN A 94 6.01 16.61 -4.58
C ASN A 94 4.82 17.57 -4.44
N SER A 95 4.93 18.58 -3.61
CA SER A 95 3.85 19.56 -3.43
C SER A 95 3.53 20.23 -4.77
N GLY A 96 2.27 20.40 -5.03
CA GLY A 96 1.84 21.09 -6.24
C GLY A 96 1.76 20.21 -7.47
N GLY A 97 2.12 18.95 -7.37
CA GLY A 97 2.02 18.07 -8.52
C GLY A 97 2.13 16.62 -8.12
N GLY A 98 1.17 15.81 -8.50
CA GLY A 98 1.27 14.38 -8.25
C GLY A 98 1.05 13.96 -6.81
N GLU A 99 0.23 14.71 -6.10
CA GLU A 99 -0.02 14.40 -4.69
C GLU A 99 -1.09 13.33 -4.50
N LYS A 100 -1.92 13.11 -5.49
CA LYS A 100 -3.03 12.18 -5.35
C LYS A 100 -2.89 11.03 -6.32
N ILE A 101 -3.03 9.83 -5.83
CA ILE A 101 -3.00 8.63 -6.64
C ILE A 101 -4.40 8.08 -6.72
N GLY A 102 -4.90 7.86 -7.93
CA GLY A 102 -6.24 7.32 -8.11
C GLY A 102 -6.36 5.92 -7.55
N LYS A 103 -7.57 5.40 -7.51
CA LYS A 103 -7.82 4.10 -6.93
C LYS A 103 -6.95 3.04 -7.59
N LEU A 104 -6.26 2.27 -6.78
CA LEU A 104 -5.40 1.19 -7.27
C LEU A 104 -6.26 0.04 -7.81
N GLU A 105 -5.73 -0.67 -8.78
CA GLU A 105 -6.39 -1.83 -9.33
C GLU A 105 -6.11 -3.02 -8.42
N GLU A 106 -7.15 -3.64 -7.93
CA GLU A 106 -7.02 -4.72 -6.99
C GLU A 106 -6.33 -5.92 -7.60
N GLY A 107 -5.42 -6.52 -6.86
CA GLY A 107 -4.71 -7.70 -7.31
C GLY A 107 -3.67 -7.45 -8.39
N LYS A 108 -3.31 -6.21 -8.61
CA LYS A 108 -2.38 -5.85 -9.70
C LYS A 108 -1.14 -5.18 -9.16
N PHE A 109 -0.13 -5.07 -10.02
CA PHE A 109 1.07 -4.30 -9.74
C PHE A 109 0.81 -2.91 -10.28
N ASN A 110 0.47 -1.98 -9.42
CA ASN A 110 0.22 -0.59 -9.82
C ASN A 110 1.55 0.17 -9.80
N LYS A 111 1.72 1.12 -10.70
CA LYS A 111 2.96 1.91 -10.77
C LYS A 111 2.66 3.38 -10.90
N VAL A 112 3.49 4.20 -10.30
CA VAL A 112 3.36 5.65 -10.41
C VAL A 112 4.75 6.25 -10.35
N THR A 113 4.94 7.37 -11.06
CA THR A 113 6.17 8.14 -11.00
C THR A 113 5.82 9.47 -10.34
N ILE A 114 6.59 9.84 -9.34
CA ILE A 114 6.39 11.10 -8.61
C ILE A 114 7.61 11.96 -8.85
N VAL A 115 7.36 13.21 -9.22
CA VAL A 115 8.44 14.17 -9.46
C VAL A 115 8.53 15.12 -8.28
N ILE A 116 9.71 15.31 -7.76
CA ILE A 116 9.94 16.26 -6.67
C ILE A 116 10.77 17.41 -7.14
N GLN A 117 10.56 18.59 -6.55
CA GLN A 117 11.27 19.80 -6.91
C GLN A 117 11.32 20.77 -5.76
#